data_582a60b291ae256ab682685397dae328
#
_entry.id   582a60b291ae256ab682685397dae328
#
_cell.length_a   1.000
_cell.length_b   1.000
_cell.length_c   1.000
_cell.angle_alpha   90.00
_cell.angle_beta   90.00
_cell.angle_gamma   90.00
#
_symmetry.space_group_name_H-M   'P 1'
#
loop_
_entity.id
_entity.type
_entity.pdbx_description
1 polymer ?
#
loop_
_entity_poly.entity_id
_entity_poly.type
_entity_poly.pdbx_seq_one_letter_code
_entity_poly.pdbx_strand_id
1 'polypeptide(L)'
;MVQKKIDTIDILNGILMTLVALVCIVPFYYILVYSLSDPVEATTRGLFLFPVGFTLENYSQLLVRPDIYSAAMVSVARTAVGTVVTVACTTLLAYLFTQKRLYHRGLMLKIVVISMYVAPGLIPRFLMYQRLGLLNNFMVYILPFAIVPFYLLVVKTYMEGIPDSLEESARVDGARPLVIFRRIILPTAIPAVATITIFAA
;
A
#
# COMPACT_ATOMS: atom_id res chain seq x y z
N MET A 1 24.06 12.55 26.92
CA MET A 1 23.96 11.23 26.24
C MET A 1 24.04 10.15 27.30
N VAL A 2 22.95 9.50 27.61
CA VAL A 2 22.93 8.37 28.56
C VAL A 2 23.48 7.16 27.80
N GLN A 3 24.69 6.73 28.15
CA GLN A 3 25.22 5.43 27.68
C GLN A 3 24.35 4.32 28.29
N LYS A 4 23.46 3.78 27.47
CA LYS A 4 22.68 2.60 27.83
C LYS A 4 23.67 1.43 27.99
N LYS A 5 23.88 0.92 29.23
CA LYS A 5 24.62 -0.33 29.42
C LYS A 5 23.90 -1.43 28.64
N ILE A 6 24.65 -2.11 27.77
CA ILE A 6 24.13 -3.26 27.02
C ILE A 6 23.90 -4.38 28.05
N ASP A 7 22.66 -4.79 28.21
CA ASP A 7 22.27 -5.86 29.11
C ASP A 7 22.38 -7.21 28.36
N THR A 8 22.50 -8.31 29.11
CA THR A 8 22.52 -9.67 28.55
C THR A 8 21.30 -9.94 27.69
N ILE A 9 20.16 -9.34 28.05
CA ILE A 9 18.90 -9.42 27.28
C ILE A 9 19.04 -8.74 25.90
N ASP A 10 19.74 -7.60 25.83
CA ASP A 10 19.96 -6.88 24.56
C ASP A 10 20.83 -7.73 23.61
N ILE A 11 21.84 -8.43 24.14
CA ILE A 11 22.71 -9.33 23.37
C ILE A 11 21.90 -10.53 22.85
N LEU A 12 21.14 -11.18 23.72
CA LEU A 12 20.32 -12.34 23.34
C LEU A 12 19.28 -11.98 22.28
N ASN A 13 18.62 -10.84 22.46
CA ASN A 13 17.65 -10.31 21.48
C ASN A 13 18.34 -9.98 20.15
N GLY A 14 19.54 -9.39 20.19
CA GLY A 14 20.35 -9.12 18.99
C GLY A 14 20.69 -10.39 18.21
N ILE A 15 21.13 -11.45 18.90
CA ILE A 15 21.42 -12.75 18.29
C ILE A 15 20.15 -13.35 17.68
N LEU A 16 19.03 -13.36 18.41
CA LEU A 16 17.76 -13.88 17.93
C LEU A 16 17.27 -13.14 16.68
N MET A 17 17.29 -11.80 16.70
CA MET A 17 16.88 -10.98 15.56
C MET A 17 17.80 -11.17 14.36
N THR A 18 19.10 -11.32 14.57
CA THR A 18 20.06 -11.63 13.50
C THR A 18 19.77 -12.98 12.87
N LEU A 19 19.49 -14.01 13.68
CA LEU A 19 19.11 -15.35 13.21
C LEU A 19 17.82 -15.30 12.36
N VAL A 20 16.80 -14.61 12.85
CA VAL A 20 15.53 -14.43 12.12
C VAL A 20 15.79 -13.68 10.79
N ALA A 21 16.59 -12.63 10.82
CA ALA A 21 16.93 -11.88 9.61
C ALA A 21 17.66 -12.76 8.58
N LEU A 22 18.63 -13.57 9.02
CA LEU A 22 19.34 -14.51 8.15
C LEU A 22 18.37 -15.52 7.50
N VAL A 23 17.48 -16.12 8.29
CA VAL A 23 16.46 -17.06 7.77
C VAL A 23 15.56 -16.37 6.75
N CYS A 24 15.15 -15.11 6.98
CA CYS A 24 14.34 -14.34 6.03
C CYS A 24 15.10 -14.01 4.74
N ILE A 25 16.42 -13.83 4.78
CA ILE A 25 17.24 -13.51 3.60
C ILE A 25 17.50 -14.73 2.73
N VAL A 26 17.58 -15.95 3.31
CA VAL A 26 17.90 -17.18 2.60
C VAL A 26 17.09 -17.38 1.30
N PRO A 27 15.75 -17.26 1.28
CA PRO A 27 14.98 -17.47 0.05
C PRO A 27 15.33 -16.45 -1.05
N PHE A 28 15.58 -15.20 -0.69
CA PHE A 28 15.99 -14.16 -1.66
C PHE A 28 17.38 -14.42 -2.20
N TYR A 29 18.31 -14.80 -1.32
CA TYR A 29 19.65 -15.18 -1.71
C TYR A 29 19.64 -16.39 -2.66
N TYR A 30 18.82 -17.41 -2.35
CA TYR A 30 18.68 -18.59 -3.18
C TYR A 30 18.13 -18.26 -4.58
N ILE A 31 17.11 -17.40 -4.67
CA ILE A 31 16.57 -16.92 -5.96
C ILE A 31 17.65 -16.19 -6.76
N LEU A 32 18.46 -15.35 -6.10
CA LEU A 32 19.56 -14.65 -6.75
C LEU A 32 20.61 -15.63 -7.31
N VAL A 33 21.05 -16.60 -6.50
CA VAL A 33 22.00 -17.62 -6.91
C VAL A 33 21.45 -18.47 -8.06
N TYR A 34 20.17 -18.84 -7.98
CA TYR A 34 19.48 -19.62 -9.02
C TYR A 34 19.38 -18.83 -10.34
N SER A 35 19.07 -17.55 -10.28
CA SER A 35 18.94 -16.68 -11.46
C SER A 35 20.26 -16.48 -12.22
N LEU A 36 21.40 -16.62 -11.52
CA LEU A 36 22.75 -16.50 -12.08
C LEU A 36 23.35 -17.86 -12.48
N SER A 37 22.60 -18.94 -12.38
CA SER A 37 23.05 -20.30 -12.68
C SER A 37 22.55 -20.76 -14.05
N ASP A 38 23.25 -21.70 -14.65
CA ASP A 38 22.80 -22.40 -15.87
C ASP A 38 21.51 -23.16 -15.58
N PRO A 39 20.43 -22.98 -16.38
CA PRO A 39 19.11 -23.57 -16.12
C PRO A 39 19.14 -25.10 -16.06
N VAL A 40 19.96 -25.76 -16.88
CA VAL A 40 20.04 -27.22 -16.96
C VAL A 40 20.78 -27.78 -15.73
N GLU A 41 21.90 -27.18 -15.37
CA GLU A 41 22.67 -27.63 -14.20
C GLU A 41 21.93 -27.30 -12.90
N ALA A 42 21.26 -26.15 -12.80
CA ALA A 42 20.48 -25.75 -11.63
C ALA A 42 19.32 -26.71 -11.34
N THR A 43 18.65 -27.25 -12.35
CA THR A 43 17.55 -28.21 -12.18
C THR A 43 18.03 -29.60 -11.77
N THR A 44 19.26 -29.99 -12.08
CA THR A 44 19.80 -31.31 -11.81
C THR A 44 20.50 -31.43 -10.45
N ARG A 45 21.04 -30.34 -9.91
CA ARG A 45 21.86 -30.34 -8.68
C ARG A 45 21.11 -30.16 -7.37
N GLY A 46 19.84 -29.81 -7.37
CA GLY A 46 19.08 -29.55 -6.14
C GLY A 46 19.48 -28.25 -5.44
N LEU A 47 19.65 -28.27 -4.10
CA LEU A 47 20.02 -27.08 -3.33
C LEU A 47 21.52 -26.79 -3.43
N PHE A 48 21.89 -25.56 -3.82
CA PHE A 48 23.26 -25.08 -3.91
C PHE A 48 23.37 -23.63 -3.39
N LEU A 49 24.53 -23.30 -2.79
CA LEU A 49 24.76 -21.98 -2.16
C LEU A 49 25.49 -20.99 -3.06
N PHE A 50 26.07 -21.45 -4.17
CA PHE A 50 26.78 -20.60 -5.13
C PHE A 50 26.29 -20.90 -6.54
N PRO A 51 26.36 -19.94 -7.47
CA PRO A 51 25.94 -20.15 -8.85
C PRO A 51 26.66 -21.32 -9.50
N VAL A 52 25.89 -22.22 -10.10
CA VAL A 52 26.41 -23.37 -10.85
C VAL A 52 26.37 -23.04 -12.33
N GLY A 53 27.51 -23.11 -13.02
CA GLY A 53 27.59 -22.67 -14.40
C GLY A 53 27.19 -21.19 -14.54
N PHE A 54 27.91 -20.27 -13.90
CA PHE A 54 27.55 -18.85 -13.86
C PHE A 54 27.21 -18.29 -15.25
N THR A 55 26.00 -17.80 -15.41
CA THR A 55 25.51 -17.23 -16.68
C THR A 55 24.58 -16.05 -16.44
N LEU A 56 24.56 -15.10 -17.40
CA LEU A 56 23.59 -14.01 -17.46
C LEU A 56 22.52 -14.25 -18.54
N GLU A 57 22.50 -15.42 -19.13
CA GLU A 57 21.61 -15.78 -20.22
C GLU A 57 20.13 -15.68 -19.82
N ASN A 58 19.81 -16.08 -18.59
CA ASN A 58 18.45 -15.93 -18.04
C ASN A 58 17.95 -14.48 -18.09
N TYR A 59 18.83 -13.52 -17.78
CA TYR A 59 18.50 -12.09 -17.85
C TYR A 59 18.40 -11.59 -19.29
N SER A 60 19.29 -12.04 -20.17
CA SER A 60 19.26 -11.65 -21.58
C SER A 60 17.99 -12.15 -22.28
N GLN A 61 17.58 -13.37 -22.01
CA GLN A 61 16.32 -13.94 -22.53
C GLN A 61 15.07 -13.20 -22.00
N LEU A 62 15.08 -12.80 -20.72
CA LEU A 62 14.03 -11.97 -20.13
C LEU A 62 13.92 -10.59 -20.80
N LEU A 63 15.06 -9.92 -21.02
CA LEU A 63 15.09 -8.57 -21.60
C LEU A 63 14.68 -8.50 -23.07
N VAL A 64 14.67 -9.62 -23.78
CA VAL A 64 14.20 -9.67 -25.20
C VAL A 64 12.67 -9.85 -25.27
N ARG A 65 12.01 -10.23 -24.18
CA ARG A 65 10.57 -10.54 -24.16
C ARG A 65 9.71 -9.27 -24.07
N PRO A 66 8.90 -8.95 -25.10
CA PRO A 66 8.08 -7.73 -25.12
C PRO A 66 6.91 -7.77 -24.10
N ASP A 67 6.45 -8.98 -23.71
CA ASP A 67 5.41 -9.17 -22.69
C ASP A 67 5.85 -8.66 -21.31
N ILE A 68 7.14 -8.75 -20.97
CA ILE A 68 7.68 -8.25 -19.72
C ILE A 68 7.63 -6.72 -19.66
N TYR A 69 7.98 -6.04 -20.76
CA TYR A 69 7.89 -4.58 -20.82
C TYR A 69 6.47 -4.08 -20.70
N SER A 70 5.51 -4.75 -21.36
CA SER A 70 4.10 -4.41 -21.24
C SER A 70 3.58 -4.63 -19.82
N ALA A 71 3.94 -5.74 -19.18
CA ALA A 71 3.57 -6.04 -17.80
C ALA A 71 4.19 -5.02 -16.80
N ALA A 72 5.47 -4.66 -17.01
CA ALA A 72 6.14 -3.65 -16.21
C ALA A 72 5.46 -2.27 -16.34
N MET A 73 5.10 -1.87 -17.56
CA MET A 73 4.39 -0.61 -17.81
C MET A 73 3.02 -0.60 -17.13
N VAL A 74 2.25 -1.70 -17.22
CA VAL A 74 0.97 -1.84 -16.53
C VAL A 74 1.16 -1.76 -15.01
N SER A 75 2.21 -2.37 -14.45
CA SER A 75 2.50 -2.31 -13.02
C SER A 75 2.85 -0.89 -12.57
N VAL A 76 3.69 -0.17 -13.31
CA VAL A 76 4.02 1.23 -13.02
C VAL A 76 2.78 2.12 -13.13
N ALA A 77 1.99 1.96 -14.19
CA ALA A 77 0.77 2.72 -14.38
C ALA A 77 -0.26 2.44 -13.27
N ARG A 78 -0.44 1.18 -12.88
CA ARG A 78 -1.29 0.77 -11.77
C ARG A 78 -0.86 1.42 -10.47
N THR A 79 0.42 1.38 -10.14
CA THR A 79 0.96 2.00 -8.92
C THR A 79 0.74 3.51 -8.96
N ALA A 80 1.15 4.20 -10.02
CA ALA A 80 1.03 5.65 -10.10
C ALA A 80 -0.44 6.11 -10.05
N VAL A 81 -1.27 5.60 -10.95
CA VAL A 81 -2.68 6.02 -11.05
C VAL A 81 -3.49 5.51 -9.87
N GLY A 82 -3.28 4.25 -9.45
CA GLY A 82 -3.96 3.65 -8.30
C GLY A 82 -3.70 4.42 -7.02
N THR A 83 -2.44 4.73 -6.71
CA THR A 83 -2.07 5.52 -5.52
C THR A 83 -2.73 6.89 -5.54
N VAL A 84 -2.64 7.63 -6.65
CA VAL A 84 -3.25 8.97 -6.75
C VAL A 84 -4.76 8.90 -6.52
N VAL A 85 -5.46 7.97 -7.15
CA VAL A 85 -6.91 7.81 -7.00
C VAL A 85 -7.27 7.40 -5.58
N THR A 86 -6.59 6.40 -5.03
CA THR A 86 -6.83 5.91 -3.65
C THR A 86 -6.62 7.02 -2.63
N VAL A 87 -5.51 7.74 -2.71
CA VAL A 87 -5.19 8.84 -1.78
C VAL A 87 -6.19 9.97 -1.91
N ALA A 88 -6.51 10.41 -3.14
CA ALA A 88 -7.45 11.49 -3.37
C ALA A 88 -8.87 11.14 -2.88
N CYS A 89 -9.40 9.98 -3.26
CA CYS A 89 -10.74 9.54 -2.85
C CYS A 89 -10.81 9.33 -1.33
N THR A 90 -9.82 8.65 -0.76
CA THR A 90 -9.77 8.36 0.68
C THR A 90 -9.69 9.65 1.50
N THR A 91 -8.82 10.59 1.10
CA THR A 91 -8.61 11.85 1.84
C THR A 91 -9.84 12.75 1.79
N LEU A 92 -10.46 12.87 0.61
CA LEU A 92 -11.72 13.60 0.46
C LEU A 92 -12.85 13.00 1.29
N LEU A 93 -13.00 11.68 1.25
CA LEU A 93 -14.04 10.99 1.99
C LEU A 93 -13.78 11.05 3.51
N ALA A 94 -12.52 10.95 3.94
CA ALA A 94 -12.13 11.14 5.33
C ALA A 94 -12.54 12.53 5.84
N TYR A 95 -12.25 13.58 5.07
CA TYR A 95 -12.70 14.94 5.41
C TYR A 95 -14.21 15.08 5.48
N LEU A 96 -14.96 14.49 4.53
CA LEU A 96 -16.42 14.48 4.62
C LEU A 96 -16.90 13.82 5.91
N PHE A 97 -16.28 12.76 6.35
CA PHE A 97 -16.62 12.10 7.60
C PHE A 97 -16.18 12.85 8.86
N THR A 98 -15.34 13.87 8.80
CA THR A 98 -15.10 14.75 9.96
C THR A 98 -16.22 15.77 10.14
N GLN A 99 -16.97 16.10 9.07
CA GLN A 99 -18.00 17.14 9.12
C GLN A 99 -19.17 16.75 10.01
N LYS A 100 -19.40 17.51 11.10
CA LYS A 100 -20.48 17.28 12.08
C LYS A 100 -21.88 17.43 11.47
N ARG A 101 -22.00 18.18 10.35
CA ARG A 101 -23.26 18.41 9.62
C ARG A 101 -23.65 17.27 8.67
N LEU A 102 -22.79 16.26 8.48
CA LEU A 102 -23.08 15.14 7.59
C LEU A 102 -24.23 14.29 8.16
N TYR A 103 -25.33 14.24 7.40
CA TYR A 103 -26.50 13.45 7.80
C TYR A 103 -26.15 11.96 7.84
N HIS A 104 -26.61 11.26 8.87
CA HIS A 104 -26.31 9.83 9.10
C HIS A 104 -24.81 9.45 9.15
N ARG A 105 -23.92 10.39 9.46
CA ARG A 105 -22.48 10.14 9.59
C ARG A 105 -22.15 8.86 10.37
N GLY A 106 -22.80 8.65 11.55
CA GLY A 106 -22.54 7.49 12.40
C GLY A 106 -22.92 6.17 11.74
N LEU A 107 -24.03 6.12 11.00
CA LEU A 107 -24.45 4.94 10.25
C LEU A 107 -23.48 4.62 9.10
N MET A 108 -23.09 5.64 8.32
CA MET A 108 -22.14 5.47 7.23
C MET A 108 -20.79 4.95 7.71
N LEU A 109 -20.26 5.48 8.84
CA LEU A 109 -19.04 4.99 9.45
C LEU A 109 -19.16 3.54 9.93
N LYS A 110 -20.31 3.16 10.52
CA LYS A 110 -20.56 1.77 10.90
C LYS A 110 -20.51 0.84 9.68
N ILE A 111 -21.12 1.24 8.56
CA ILE A 111 -21.10 0.46 7.31
C ILE A 111 -19.65 0.31 6.82
N VAL A 112 -18.85 1.38 6.83
CA VAL A 112 -17.43 1.33 6.46
C VAL A 112 -16.67 0.35 7.35
N VAL A 113 -16.86 0.41 8.67
CA VAL A 113 -16.20 -0.50 9.62
C VAL A 113 -16.64 -1.95 9.38
N ILE A 114 -17.95 -2.19 9.23
CA ILE A 114 -18.48 -3.55 8.99
C ILE A 114 -17.91 -4.11 7.68
N SER A 115 -17.77 -3.29 6.63
CA SER A 115 -17.22 -3.73 5.34
C SER A 115 -15.78 -4.27 5.43
N MET A 116 -15.00 -3.89 6.46
CA MET A 116 -13.66 -4.44 6.69
C MET A 116 -13.67 -5.91 7.11
N TYR A 117 -14.75 -6.35 7.73
CA TYR A 117 -14.90 -7.72 8.22
C TYR A 117 -15.62 -8.63 7.23
N VAL A 118 -16.21 -8.07 6.18
CA VAL A 118 -16.90 -8.81 5.12
C VAL A 118 -15.95 -9.02 3.95
N ALA A 119 -15.36 -10.20 3.85
CA ALA A 119 -14.54 -10.60 2.71
C ALA A 119 -15.36 -11.48 1.74
N PRO A 120 -15.89 -10.92 0.65
CA PRO A 120 -16.57 -11.72 -0.36
C PRO A 120 -15.53 -12.61 -1.04
N GLY A 121 -15.58 -13.89 -0.95
CA GLY A 121 -14.61 -14.81 -1.54
C GLY A 121 -14.28 -14.50 -3.02
N LEU A 122 -13.45 -15.34 -3.63
CA LEU A 122 -12.97 -15.15 -5.02
C LEU A 122 -14.12 -15.13 -6.03
N ILE A 123 -15.08 -16.07 -5.92
CA ILE A 123 -16.17 -16.25 -6.89
C ILE A 123 -17.12 -15.03 -6.93
N PRO A 124 -17.67 -14.53 -5.81
CA PRO A 124 -18.52 -13.34 -5.84
C PRO A 124 -17.80 -12.11 -6.39
N ARG A 125 -16.52 -11.93 -6.06
CA ARG A 125 -15.70 -10.82 -6.57
C ARG A 125 -15.52 -10.91 -8.09
N PHE A 126 -15.22 -12.10 -8.60
CA PHE A 126 -15.08 -12.32 -10.04
C PHE A 126 -16.38 -12.02 -10.79
N LEU A 127 -17.51 -12.55 -10.31
CA LEU A 127 -18.83 -12.31 -10.93
C LEU A 127 -19.20 -10.81 -10.91
N MET A 128 -18.86 -10.11 -9.84
CA MET A 128 -19.07 -8.66 -9.78
C MET A 128 -18.24 -7.92 -10.82
N TYR A 129 -16.94 -8.24 -10.96
CA TYR A 129 -16.07 -7.63 -11.97
C TYR A 129 -16.53 -7.94 -13.39
N GLN A 130 -17.01 -9.16 -13.64
CA GLN A 130 -17.60 -9.56 -14.92
C GLN A 130 -18.83 -8.73 -15.25
N ARG A 131 -19.77 -8.59 -14.32
CA ARG A 131 -20.98 -7.78 -14.50
C ARG A 131 -20.71 -6.30 -14.72
N LEU A 132 -19.67 -5.77 -14.11
CA LEU A 132 -19.23 -4.38 -14.25
C LEU A 132 -18.38 -4.13 -15.52
N GLY A 133 -18.11 -5.17 -16.34
CA GLY A 133 -17.29 -5.05 -17.53
C GLY A 133 -15.82 -4.74 -17.24
N LEU A 134 -15.34 -5.09 -16.05
CA LEU A 134 -13.97 -4.81 -15.61
C LEU A 134 -12.97 -5.90 -15.99
N LEU A 135 -13.43 -7.04 -16.52
CA LEU A 135 -12.54 -8.10 -17.00
C LEU A 135 -11.75 -7.59 -18.21
N ASN A 136 -10.43 -7.84 -18.20
CA ASN A 136 -9.50 -7.36 -19.22
C ASN A 136 -9.47 -5.82 -19.38
N ASN A 137 -9.86 -5.08 -18.35
CA ASN A 137 -9.84 -3.62 -18.34
C ASN A 137 -8.89 -3.12 -17.23
N PHE A 138 -8.06 -2.12 -17.53
CA PHE A 138 -7.13 -1.52 -16.58
C PHE A 138 -7.83 -0.99 -15.31
N MET A 139 -9.10 -0.60 -15.43
CA MET A 139 -9.89 -0.11 -14.29
C MET A 139 -10.10 -1.14 -13.17
N VAL A 140 -9.95 -2.45 -13.46
CA VAL A 140 -10.00 -3.50 -12.42
C VAL A 140 -8.92 -3.35 -11.35
N TYR A 141 -7.80 -2.73 -11.70
CA TYR A 141 -6.71 -2.48 -10.76
C TYR A 141 -6.91 -1.22 -9.91
N ILE A 142 -7.81 -0.33 -10.30
CA ILE A 142 -7.99 0.98 -9.66
C ILE A 142 -9.30 1.05 -8.88
N LEU A 143 -10.45 0.77 -9.53
CA LEU A 143 -11.77 0.98 -8.94
C LEU A 143 -12.01 0.23 -7.62
N PRO A 144 -11.64 -1.05 -7.47
CA PRO A 144 -11.87 -1.79 -6.23
C PRO A 144 -11.05 -1.25 -5.04
N PHE A 145 -9.97 -0.56 -5.33
CA PHE A 145 -9.03 -0.03 -4.34
C PHE A 145 -9.10 1.50 -4.21
N ALA A 146 -10.03 2.16 -4.92
CA ALA A 146 -10.20 3.61 -4.86
C ALA A 146 -10.49 4.12 -3.44
N ILE A 147 -11.14 3.31 -2.61
CA ILE A 147 -11.41 3.61 -1.20
C ILE A 147 -11.07 2.36 -0.39
N VAL A 148 -10.03 2.47 0.44
CA VAL A 148 -9.65 1.43 1.40
C VAL A 148 -10.15 1.85 2.78
N PRO A 149 -11.10 1.11 3.39
CA PRO A 149 -11.71 1.49 4.66
C PRO A 149 -10.71 1.76 5.78
N PHE A 150 -9.64 0.97 5.86
CA PHE A 150 -8.59 1.17 6.85
C PHE A 150 -7.88 2.53 6.68
N TYR A 151 -7.48 2.88 5.46
CA TYR A 151 -6.84 4.17 5.18
C TYR A 151 -7.76 5.35 5.49
N LEU A 152 -9.05 5.19 5.17
CA LEU A 152 -10.07 6.18 5.47
C LEU A 152 -10.17 6.45 6.97
N LEU A 153 -10.20 5.41 7.81
CA LEU A 153 -10.25 5.56 9.26
C LEU A 153 -8.99 6.21 9.82
N VAL A 154 -7.82 5.84 9.32
CA VAL A 154 -6.53 6.43 9.74
C VAL A 154 -6.52 7.94 9.46
N VAL A 155 -6.81 8.34 8.22
CA VAL A 155 -6.82 9.76 7.84
C VAL A 155 -7.91 10.54 8.55
N LYS A 156 -9.12 9.97 8.65
CA LYS A 156 -10.24 10.58 9.38
C LYS A 156 -9.88 10.84 10.84
N THR A 157 -9.33 9.85 11.53
CA THR A 157 -8.96 9.98 12.95
C THR A 157 -7.88 11.04 13.14
N TYR A 158 -6.91 11.10 12.23
CA TYR A 158 -5.90 12.15 12.25
C TYR A 158 -6.50 13.54 12.06
N MET A 159 -7.41 13.69 11.08
CA MET A 159 -8.09 14.96 10.81
C MET A 159 -9.00 15.40 11.97
N GLU A 160 -9.60 14.48 12.71
CA GLU A 160 -10.39 14.81 13.90
C GLU A 160 -9.53 15.33 15.07
N GLY A 161 -8.23 15.09 15.06
CA GLY A 161 -7.29 15.69 16.01
C GLY A 161 -6.91 17.13 15.69
N ILE A 162 -7.28 17.67 14.53
CA ILE A 162 -7.04 19.07 14.15
C ILE A 162 -8.06 19.95 14.89
N PRO A 163 -7.62 21.05 15.55
CA PRO A 163 -8.52 21.91 16.30
C PRO A 163 -9.63 22.50 15.42
N ASP A 164 -10.89 22.34 15.86
CA ASP A 164 -12.09 22.90 15.17
C ASP A 164 -11.99 24.40 14.91
N SER A 165 -11.27 25.15 15.77
CA SER A 165 -11.09 26.60 15.65
C SER A 165 -10.47 27.06 14.33
N LEU A 166 -9.63 26.24 13.71
CA LEU A 166 -9.02 26.54 12.41
C LEU A 166 -10.09 26.52 11.30
N GLU A 167 -10.99 25.56 11.36
CA GLU A 167 -12.08 25.45 10.38
C GLU A 167 -13.17 26.52 10.64
N GLU A 168 -13.46 26.81 11.90
CA GLU A 168 -14.44 27.84 12.28
C GLU A 168 -13.99 29.24 11.86
N SER A 169 -12.73 29.62 12.12
CA SER A 169 -12.17 30.89 11.68
C SER A 169 -12.28 31.07 10.17
N ALA A 170 -11.89 30.05 9.40
CA ALA A 170 -11.99 30.10 7.96
C ALA A 170 -13.45 30.21 7.45
N ARG A 171 -14.39 29.61 8.16
CA ARG A 171 -15.83 29.74 7.83
C ARG A 171 -16.35 31.17 8.11
N VAL A 172 -15.89 31.81 9.19
CA VAL A 172 -16.22 33.21 9.49
C VAL A 172 -15.69 34.12 8.37
N ASP A 173 -14.51 33.82 7.82
CA ASP A 173 -13.92 34.51 6.67
C ASP A 173 -14.64 34.20 5.33
N GLY A 174 -15.72 33.40 5.35
CA GLY A 174 -16.51 33.07 4.18
C GLY A 174 -15.91 31.96 3.29
N ALA A 175 -14.91 31.22 3.77
CA ALA A 175 -14.29 30.14 2.99
C ALA A 175 -15.27 28.98 2.75
N ARG A 176 -15.34 28.50 1.51
CA ARG A 176 -16.12 27.31 1.14
C ARG A 176 -15.47 26.04 1.66
N PRO A 177 -16.23 24.96 1.96
CA PRO A 177 -15.68 23.72 2.52
C PRO A 177 -14.50 23.13 1.74
N LEU A 178 -14.54 23.16 0.41
CA LEU A 178 -13.45 22.66 -0.43
C LEU A 178 -12.16 23.51 -0.32
N VAL A 179 -12.31 24.83 -0.08
CA VAL A 179 -11.18 25.73 0.15
C VAL A 179 -10.54 25.44 1.51
N ILE A 180 -11.37 25.25 2.54
CA ILE A 180 -10.95 24.88 3.89
C ILE A 180 -10.19 23.53 3.81
N PHE A 181 -10.78 22.54 3.16
CA PHE A 181 -10.12 21.25 2.95
C PHE A 181 -8.74 21.42 2.32
N ARG A 182 -8.66 22.08 1.15
CA ARG A 182 -7.43 22.16 0.36
C ARG A 182 -6.35 23.03 0.98
N ARG A 183 -6.73 24.13 1.66
CA ARG A 183 -5.76 25.13 2.17
C ARG A 183 -5.41 24.98 3.64
N ILE A 184 -6.25 24.30 4.42
CA ILE A 184 -6.06 24.18 5.87
C ILE A 184 -5.93 22.71 6.28
N ILE A 185 -6.98 21.92 6.06
CA ILE A 185 -7.04 20.55 6.57
C ILE A 185 -6.04 19.63 5.87
N LEU A 186 -6.00 19.64 4.54
CA LEU A 186 -5.10 18.78 3.77
C LEU A 186 -3.61 19.03 4.08
N PRO A 187 -3.11 20.29 4.09
CA PRO A 187 -1.72 20.55 4.46
C PRO A 187 -1.39 20.13 5.90
N THR A 188 -2.30 20.32 6.84
CA THR A 188 -2.12 19.90 8.22
C THR A 188 -2.13 18.37 8.36
N ALA A 189 -2.88 17.67 7.50
CA ALA A 189 -2.98 16.21 7.49
C ALA A 189 -1.90 15.51 6.63
N ILE A 190 -0.94 16.24 6.04
CA ILE A 190 0.14 15.66 5.21
C ILE A 190 0.81 14.44 5.85
N PRO A 191 1.15 14.37 7.17
CA PRO A 191 1.78 13.18 7.74
C PRO A 191 0.93 11.92 7.60
N ALA A 192 -0.39 12.02 7.83
CA ALA A 192 -1.31 10.90 7.66
C ALA A 192 -1.50 10.53 6.18
N VAL A 193 -1.61 11.54 5.31
CA VAL A 193 -1.72 11.35 3.86
C VAL A 193 -0.46 10.70 3.28
N ALA A 194 0.73 11.13 3.71
CA ALA A 194 2.00 10.51 3.30
C ALA A 194 2.06 9.03 3.72
N THR A 195 1.61 8.72 4.94
CA THR A 195 1.56 7.34 5.44
C THR A 195 0.69 6.46 4.55
N ILE A 196 -0.54 6.88 4.25
CA ILE A 196 -1.42 6.09 3.38
C ILE A 196 -0.92 6.05 1.93
N THR A 197 -0.18 7.06 1.47
CA THR A 197 0.43 7.07 0.13
C THR A 197 1.47 5.96 0.00
N ILE A 198 2.32 5.78 1.02
CA ILE A 198 3.33 4.71 1.05
C ILE A 198 2.65 3.32 1.10
N PHE A 199 1.55 3.18 1.83
CA PHE A 199 0.82 1.90 1.88
C PHE A 199 0.00 1.60 0.62
N ALA A 200 -0.37 2.62 -0.15
CA ALA A 200 -1.15 2.47 -1.37
C ALA A 200 -0.29 2.23 -2.62
N ALA A 201 1.00 2.59 -2.57
CA ALA A 201 1.97 2.40 -3.65
C ALA A 201 2.51 0.97 -3.69
#